data_f96c3c9895d6a0227b45c762d629d4cc
#
_entry.id   f96c3c9895d6a0227b45c762d629d4cc
#
_cell.length_a   1.000
_cell.length_b   1.000
_cell.length_c   1.000
_cell.angle_alpha   90.00
_cell.angle_beta   90.00
_cell.angle_gamma   90.00
#
_symmetry.space_group_name_H-M   'P 1'
#
loop_
_entity.id
_entity.type
_entity.pdbx_description
1 polymer ?
#
loop_
_entity_poly.entity_id
_entity_poly.type
_entity_poly.pdbx_seq_one_letter_code
_entity_poly.pdbx_strand_id
1 'polypeptide(L)'
;MIYYSKVSYTLLIVVFIVFFGPLIPNYINDGFNSTMFLMTLALIILFGLIVHMFFNTTYKIEKEKLHIKCGFFKYRPVNIKEMKKVSTSSNVISSPAASFDRIEITYGKFEELIISPKYKTKFVEDLQKINPKIINNL
;
A
#
# COMPACT_ATOMS: atom_id res chain seq x y z
N MET A 1 -8.55 5.03 16.39
CA MET A 1 -7.07 5.21 16.26
C MET A 1 -6.69 5.21 14.79
N ILE A 2 -5.69 6.01 14.39
CA ILE A 2 -5.26 6.13 12.99
C ILE A 2 -3.80 5.71 12.88
N TYR A 3 -3.52 4.83 11.92
CA TYR A 3 -2.18 4.37 11.60
C TYR A 3 -1.85 4.74 10.15
N TYR A 4 -0.63 5.20 9.91
CA TYR A 4 -0.13 5.50 8.59
C TYR A 4 0.58 4.28 8.00
N SER A 5 0.53 4.14 6.68
CA SER A 5 1.30 3.12 5.97
C SER A 5 2.80 3.45 6.05
N LYS A 6 3.62 2.42 6.16
CA LYS A 6 5.06 2.54 5.94
C LYS A 6 5.30 2.72 4.44
N VAL A 7 6.03 3.74 4.07
CA VAL A 7 6.43 3.99 2.68
C VAL A 7 7.83 3.43 2.44
N SER A 8 7.97 2.59 1.43
CA SER A 8 9.27 2.10 0.99
C SER A 8 9.82 2.98 -0.12
N TYR A 9 10.88 3.75 0.18
CA TYR A 9 11.59 4.56 -0.81
C TYR A 9 12.22 3.70 -1.91
N THR A 10 12.70 2.49 -1.56
CA THR A 10 13.20 1.52 -2.53
C THR A 10 12.15 1.17 -3.57
N LEU A 11 10.91 0.91 -3.14
CA LEU A 11 9.80 0.63 -4.06
C LEU A 11 9.51 1.83 -4.97
N LEU A 12 9.55 3.06 -4.44
CA LEU A 12 9.37 4.27 -5.23
C LEU A 12 10.47 4.45 -6.28
N ILE A 13 11.73 4.17 -5.93
CA ILE A 13 12.86 4.21 -6.86
C ILE A 13 12.68 3.18 -7.98
N VAL A 14 12.28 1.95 -7.65
CA VAL A 14 12.01 0.91 -8.65
C VAL A 14 10.90 1.35 -9.60
N VAL A 15 9.79 1.86 -9.07
CA VAL A 15 8.69 2.39 -9.89
C VAL A 15 9.17 3.54 -10.78
N PHE A 16 9.98 4.45 -10.25
CA PHE A 16 10.56 5.54 -11.03
C PHE A 16 11.41 5.03 -12.20
N ILE A 17 12.29 4.06 -11.95
CA ILE A 17 13.15 3.46 -12.99
C ILE A 17 12.31 2.77 -14.06
N VAL A 18 11.27 2.03 -13.67
CA VAL A 18 10.38 1.34 -14.61
C VAL A 18 9.60 2.33 -15.48
N PHE A 19 9.19 3.47 -14.93
CA PHE A 19 8.43 4.48 -15.67
C PHE A 19 9.31 5.31 -16.62
N PHE A 20 10.46 5.74 -16.16
CA PHE A 20 11.29 6.72 -16.88
C PHE A 20 12.48 6.06 -17.59
N GLY A 21 12.94 4.88 -17.16
CA GLY A 21 14.05 4.15 -17.78
C GLY A 21 13.86 3.92 -19.27
N PRO A 22 12.70 3.42 -19.75
CA PRO A 22 12.45 3.18 -21.17
C PRO A 22 12.46 4.46 -22.05
N LEU A 23 12.32 5.64 -21.44
CA LEU A 23 12.39 6.90 -22.21
C LEU A 23 13.81 7.26 -22.62
N ILE A 24 14.84 6.82 -21.87
CA ILE A 24 16.23 7.19 -22.10
C ILE A 24 16.72 6.81 -23.50
N PRO A 25 16.55 5.55 -23.98
CA PRO A 25 16.96 5.17 -25.35
C PRO A 25 16.24 5.99 -26.42
N ASN A 26 14.96 6.28 -26.22
CA ASN A 26 14.17 7.05 -27.18
C ASN A 26 14.67 8.50 -27.30
N TYR A 27 15.03 9.13 -26.15
CA TYR A 27 15.64 10.47 -26.18
C TYR A 27 16.99 10.50 -26.87
N ILE A 28 17.79 9.43 -26.74
CA ILE A 28 19.11 9.33 -27.38
C ILE A 28 18.97 9.15 -28.89
N ASN A 29 18.03 8.33 -29.34
CA ASN A 29 17.87 7.95 -30.74
C ASN A 29 17.07 8.99 -31.55
N ASP A 30 15.95 9.46 -31.02
CA ASP A 30 14.97 10.29 -31.74
C ASP A 30 15.03 11.76 -31.33
N GLY A 31 15.79 12.08 -30.29
CA GLY A 31 15.85 13.43 -29.73
C GLY A 31 14.53 13.87 -29.07
N PHE A 32 14.48 15.16 -28.73
CA PHE A 32 13.29 15.73 -28.10
C PHE A 32 12.28 16.15 -29.16
N ASN A 33 11.12 15.52 -29.17
CA ASN A 33 9.99 15.87 -30.03
C ASN A 33 8.68 16.01 -29.23
N SER A 34 7.63 16.55 -29.87
CA SER A 34 6.34 16.82 -29.22
C SER A 34 5.69 15.54 -28.64
N THR A 35 5.85 14.40 -29.29
CA THR A 35 5.33 13.13 -28.80
C THR A 35 6.03 12.69 -27.52
N MET A 36 7.37 12.79 -27.48
CA MET A 36 8.17 12.50 -26.27
C MET A 36 7.81 13.42 -25.12
N PHE A 37 7.59 14.71 -25.41
CA PHE A 37 7.15 15.67 -24.39
C PHE A 37 5.81 15.26 -23.78
N LEU A 38 4.80 14.93 -24.59
CA LEU A 38 3.49 14.51 -24.11
C LEU A 38 3.54 13.20 -23.32
N MET A 39 4.31 12.23 -23.79
CA MET A 39 4.50 10.95 -23.07
C MET A 39 5.18 11.16 -21.70
N THR A 40 6.23 11.96 -21.65
CA THR A 40 6.92 12.27 -20.40
C THR A 40 6.00 13.02 -19.42
N LEU A 41 5.24 13.98 -19.91
CA LEU A 41 4.27 14.72 -19.08
C LEU A 41 3.20 13.78 -18.49
N ALA A 42 2.65 12.88 -19.31
CA ALA A 42 1.68 11.89 -18.86
C ALA A 42 2.26 10.97 -17.78
N LEU A 43 3.49 10.50 -17.96
CA LEU A 43 4.18 9.66 -16.97
C LEU A 43 4.49 10.40 -15.67
N ILE A 44 4.85 11.69 -15.73
CA ILE A 44 5.05 12.53 -14.53
C ILE A 44 3.75 12.65 -13.73
N ILE A 45 2.62 12.90 -14.41
CA ILE A 45 1.30 12.99 -13.76
C ILE A 45 0.95 11.66 -13.11
N LEU A 46 1.10 10.55 -13.82
CA LEU A 46 0.80 9.21 -13.31
C LEU A 46 1.69 8.83 -12.13
N PHE A 47 2.99 9.11 -12.21
CA PHE A 47 3.93 8.90 -11.12
C PHE A 47 3.57 9.75 -9.90
N GLY A 48 3.20 11.01 -10.10
CA GLY A 48 2.73 11.90 -9.03
C GLY A 48 1.49 11.35 -8.31
N LEU A 49 0.54 10.75 -9.03
CA LEU A 49 -0.61 10.07 -8.43
C LEU A 49 -0.20 8.85 -7.58
N ILE A 50 0.76 8.05 -8.06
CA ILE A 50 1.30 6.91 -7.31
C ILE A 50 1.97 7.37 -6.03
N VAL A 51 2.83 8.39 -6.10
CA VAL A 51 3.48 8.99 -4.93
C VAL A 51 2.43 9.50 -3.94
N HIS A 52 1.41 10.21 -4.42
CA HIS A 52 0.31 10.69 -3.58
C HIS A 52 -0.40 9.53 -2.87
N MET A 53 -0.69 8.43 -3.56
CA MET A 53 -1.30 7.24 -2.95
C MET A 53 -0.42 6.63 -1.86
N PHE A 54 0.89 6.54 -2.07
CA PHE A 54 1.83 5.96 -1.11
C PHE A 54 1.90 6.74 0.19
N PHE A 55 1.94 8.08 0.10
CA PHE A 55 2.03 8.94 1.28
C PHE A 55 0.67 9.15 1.99
N ASN A 56 -0.44 8.95 1.29
CA ASN A 56 -1.79 9.14 1.83
C ASN A 56 -2.55 7.82 2.10
N THR A 57 -1.81 6.74 2.40
CA THR A 57 -2.40 5.47 2.83
C THR A 57 -2.51 5.43 4.34
N THR A 58 -3.74 5.25 4.83
CA THR A 58 -4.05 5.24 6.27
C THR A 58 -4.97 4.08 6.63
N TYR A 59 -4.78 3.57 7.85
CA TYR A 59 -5.57 2.52 8.47
C TYR A 59 -6.21 3.07 9.73
N LYS A 60 -7.55 3.18 9.74
CA LYS A 60 -8.30 3.73 10.88
C LYS A 60 -9.06 2.61 11.58
N ILE A 61 -8.73 2.38 12.85
CA ILE A 61 -9.51 1.52 13.74
C ILE A 61 -10.59 2.38 14.40
N GLU A 62 -11.85 2.08 14.10
CA GLU A 62 -13.01 2.78 14.64
C GLU A 62 -14.07 1.78 15.09
N LYS A 63 -14.37 1.79 16.38
CA LYS A 63 -15.24 0.79 17.03
C LYS A 63 -14.72 -0.63 16.75
N GLU A 64 -15.49 -1.44 16.01
CA GLU A 64 -15.17 -2.83 15.68
C GLU A 64 -14.76 -3.01 14.20
N LYS A 65 -14.45 -1.92 13.49
CA LYS A 65 -14.14 -1.91 12.07
C LYS A 65 -12.79 -1.31 11.77
N LEU A 66 -12.09 -1.93 10.84
CA LEU A 66 -10.87 -1.41 10.23
C LEU A 66 -11.22 -0.74 8.90
N HIS A 67 -11.04 0.57 8.84
CA HIS A 67 -11.20 1.37 7.63
C HIS A 67 -9.84 1.58 6.97
N ILE A 68 -9.77 1.33 5.67
CA ILE A 68 -8.56 1.46 4.87
C ILE A 68 -8.79 2.53 3.82
N LYS A 69 -7.88 3.50 3.78
CA LYS A 69 -7.85 4.54 2.75
C LYS A 69 -6.48 4.52 2.09
N CYS A 70 -6.46 4.41 0.75
CA CYS A 70 -5.26 4.47 -0.06
C CYS A 70 -5.38 5.66 -1.04
N GLY A 71 -4.74 6.78 -0.73
CA GLY A 71 -4.90 8.02 -1.46
C GLY A 71 -6.37 8.47 -1.54
N PHE A 72 -6.94 8.42 -2.74
CA PHE A 72 -8.34 8.76 -2.99
C PHE A 72 -9.31 7.58 -2.79
N PHE A 73 -8.79 6.34 -2.81
CA PHE A 73 -9.61 5.14 -2.72
C PHE A 73 -9.90 4.76 -1.27
N LYS A 74 -11.17 4.46 -0.98
CA LYS A 74 -11.62 3.89 0.29
C LYS A 74 -12.01 2.45 0.05
N TYR A 75 -11.42 1.54 0.82
CA TYR A 75 -11.77 0.12 0.80
C TYR A 75 -12.98 -0.14 1.69
N ARG A 76 -13.64 -1.29 1.46
CA ARG A 76 -14.73 -1.72 2.35
C ARG A 76 -14.18 -1.93 3.75
N PRO A 77 -14.89 -1.43 4.79
CA PRO A 77 -14.47 -1.64 6.16
C PRO A 77 -14.48 -3.14 6.51
N VAL A 78 -13.40 -3.61 7.12
CA VAL A 78 -13.29 -5.00 7.58
C VAL A 78 -13.68 -5.08 9.05
N ASN A 79 -14.52 -6.05 9.39
CA ASN A 79 -14.95 -6.30 10.77
C ASN A 79 -13.81 -6.98 11.56
N ILE A 80 -13.34 -6.32 12.61
CA ILE A 80 -12.23 -6.83 13.43
C ILE A 80 -12.61 -8.13 14.16
N LYS A 81 -13.90 -8.33 14.48
CA LYS A 81 -14.37 -9.58 15.10
C LYS A 81 -14.27 -10.81 14.18
N GLU A 82 -14.21 -10.60 12.87
CA GLU A 82 -14.05 -11.68 11.88
C GLU A 82 -12.59 -11.98 11.55
N MET A 83 -11.65 -11.19 12.09
CA MET A 83 -10.22 -11.43 11.91
C MET A 83 -9.79 -12.64 12.74
N LYS A 84 -9.01 -13.53 12.12
CA LYS A 84 -8.56 -14.79 12.70
C LYS A 84 -7.08 -14.80 13.00
N LYS A 85 -6.27 -14.29 12.06
CA LYS A 85 -4.82 -14.37 12.13
C LYS A 85 -4.18 -13.14 11.51
N VAL A 86 -3.07 -12.71 12.10
CA VAL A 86 -2.15 -11.73 11.53
C VAL A 86 -0.78 -12.38 11.43
N SER A 87 -0.16 -12.31 10.26
CA SER A 87 1.19 -12.84 9.99
C SER A 87 1.99 -11.88 9.13
N THR A 88 3.31 -12.03 9.14
CA THR A 88 4.16 -11.33 8.17
C THR A 88 3.91 -11.87 6.77
N SER A 89 3.93 -11.00 5.77
CA SER A 89 3.73 -11.38 4.37
C SER A 89 4.79 -10.77 3.47
N SER A 90 5.31 -11.57 2.56
CA SER A 90 6.16 -11.12 1.44
C SER A 90 5.38 -10.99 0.13
N ASN A 91 4.08 -11.24 0.15
CA ASN A 91 3.24 -11.18 -1.04
C ASN A 91 3.17 -9.72 -1.57
N VAL A 92 3.52 -9.54 -2.84
CA VAL A 92 3.60 -8.22 -3.51
C VAL A 92 2.31 -7.88 -4.24
N ILE A 93 1.44 -8.87 -4.47
CA ILE A 93 0.25 -8.74 -5.32
C ILE A 93 -0.95 -8.25 -4.51
N SER A 94 -1.75 -7.39 -5.13
CA SER A 94 -3.07 -6.89 -4.72
C SER A 94 -3.18 -6.35 -3.28
N SER A 95 -2.46 -5.27 -2.98
CA SER A 95 -2.48 -4.76 -1.62
C SER A 95 -2.43 -3.23 -1.56
N PRO A 96 -3.22 -2.58 -0.71
CA PRO A 96 -3.07 -1.17 -0.38
C PRO A 96 -1.83 -0.92 0.51
N ALA A 97 -0.72 -1.60 0.23
CA ALA A 97 0.50 -1.53 1.01
C ALA A 97 1.60 -0.83 0.20
N ALA A 98 2.03 0.33 0.66
CA ALA A 98 3.07 1.15 0.06
C ALA A 98 4.50 0.70 0.41
N SER A 99 4.68 -0.51 0.93
CA SER A 99 5.97 -1.05 1.38
C SER A 99 6.06 -2.55 1.17
N PHE A 100 7.31 -3.06 1.09
CA PHE A 100 7.59 -4.51 1.13
C PHE A 100 7.44 -5.10 2.54
N ASP A 101 7.51 -4.26 3.58
CA ASP A 101 7.34 -4.67 4.97
C ASP A 101 5.85 -4.76 5.31
N ARG A 102 5.24 -5.90 5.06
CA ARG A 102 3.79 -6.13 5.07
C ARG A 102 3.35 -7.08 6.15
N ILE A 103 2.08 -6.97 6.51
CA ILE A 103 1.35 -7.96 7.30
C ILE A 103 0.11 -8.40 6.53
N GLU A 104 -0.25 -9.66 6.70
CA GLU A 104 -1.43 -10.27 6.14
C GLU A 104 -2.41 -10.57 7.27
N ILE A 105 -3.64 -10.14 7.08
CA ILE A 105 -4.74 -10.37 8.02
C ILE A 105 -5.72 -11.32 7.35
N THR A 106 -5.87 -12.51 7.89
CA THR A 106 -6.88 -13.47 7.45
C THR A 106 -8.18 -13.20 8.20
N TYR A 107 -9.29 -13.04 7.48
CA TYR A 107 -10.61 -12.78 8.05
C TYR A 107 -11.71 -13.52 7.27
N GLY A 108 -12.94 -13.55 7.77
CA GLY A 108 -14.04 -14.25 7.11
C GLY A 108 -13.78 -15.75 6.91
N LYS A 109 -14.17 -16.30 5.77
CA LYS A 109 -13.93 -17.72 5.45
C LYS A 109 -12.54 -17.95 4.85
N PHE A 110 -12.16 -17.17 3.83
CA PHE A 110 -10.90 -17.30 3.08
C PHE A 110 -10.39 -15.95 2.58
N GLU A 111 -10.76 -14.85 3.22
CA GLU A 111 -10.40 -13.52 2.79
C GLU A 111 -9.08 -13.10 3.44
N GLU A 112 -8.23 -12.47 2.64
CA GLU A 112 -6.93 -11.97 3.05
C GLU A 112 -6.83 -10.48 2.77
N LEU A 113 -6.27 -9.75 3.71
CA LEU A 113 -6.00 -8.33 3.60
C LEU A 113 -4.53 -8.09 3.88
N ILE A 114 -3.81 -7.55 2.90
CA ILE A 114 -2.40 -7.23 3.05
C ILE A 114 -2.25 -5.72 3.22
N ILE A 115 -1.60 -5.31 4.30
CA ILE A 115 -1.35 -3.91 4.66
C ILE A 115 0.07 -3.73 5.17
N SER A 116 0.55 -2.48 5.24
CA SER A 116 1.90 -2.16 5.74
C SER A 116 1.86 -1.03 6.77
N PRO A 117 1.30 -1.24 7.97
CA PRO A 117 1.30 -0.22 9.00
C PRO A 117 2.72 0.07 9.49
N LYS A 118 3.02 1.36 9.73
CA LYS A 118 4.35 1.80 10.19
C LYS A 118 4.76 1.16 11.53
N TYR A 119 3.81 0.98 12.44
CA TYR A 119 3.99 0.38 13.76
C TYR A 119 3.17 -0.90 13.89
N LYS A 120 3.69 -2.00 13.31
CA LYS A 120 2.99 -3.28 13.21
C LYS A 120 2.55 -3.85 14.55
N THR A 121 3.47 -3.94 15.50
CA THR A 121 3.21 -4.52 16.83
C THR A 121 2.07 -3.78 17.53
N LYS A 122 2.17 -2.46 17.63
CA LYS A 122 1.14 -1.63 18.27
C LYS A 122 -0.20 -1.73 17.53
N PHE A 123 -0.17 -1.79 16.20
CA PHE A 123 -1.37 -1.94 15.39
C PHE A 123 -2.09 -3.27 15.71
N VAL A 124 -1.34 -4.38 15.78
CA VAL A 124 -1.90 -5.71 16.09
C VAL A 124 -2.37 -5.79 17.54
N GLU A 125 -1.65 -5.21 18.49
CA GLU A 125 -2.08 -5.10 19.88
C GLU A 125 -3.44 -4.40 20.01
N ASP A 126 -3.64 -3.30 19.27
CA ASP A 126 -4.91 -2.58 19.29
C ASP A 126 -6.04 -3.35 18.59
N LEU A 127 -5.76 -4.17 17.58
CA LEU A 127 -6.72 -5.13 17.04
C LEU A 127 -7.10 -6.20 18.07
N GLN A 128 -6.09 -6.75 18.79
CA GLN A 128 -6.30 -7.78 19.82
C GLN A 128 -7.08 -7.27 21.04
N LYS A 129 -6.99 -5.98 21.37
CA LYS A 129 -7.84 -5.37 22.41
C LYS A 129 -9.33 -5.45 22.07
N ILE A 130 -9.67 -5.41 20.77
CA ILE A 130 -11.05 -5.51 20.29
C ILE A 130 -11.45 -6.97 20.07
N ASN A 131 -10.53 -7.78 19.54
CA ASN A 131 -10.73 -9.22 19.32
C ASN A 131 -9.51 -10.01 19.83
N PRO A 132 -9.56 -10.48 21.09
CA PRO A 132 -8.46 -11.27 21.68
C PRO A 132 -8.22 -12.63 21.01
N LYS A 133 -9.13 -13.08 20.15
CA LYS A 133 -9.01 -14.36 19.42
C LYS A 133 -8.05 -14.30 18.23
N ILE A 134 -7.57 -13.10 17.87
CA ILE A 134 -6.63 -12.92 16.75
C ILE A 134 -5.29 -13.59 17.12
N ILE A 135 -4.88 -14.56 16.29
CA ILE A 135 -3.57 -15.20 16.40
C ILE A 135 -2.52 -14.24 15.83
N ASN A 136 -1.58 -13.86 16.66
CA ASN A 136 -0.47 -12.98 16.26
C ASN A 136 0.77 -13.83 15.93
N ASN A 137 1.19 -13.80 14.67
CA ASN A 137 2.36 -14.47 14.11
C ASN A 137 3.32 -13.45 13.43
N LEU A 138 3.53 -12.29 14.05
CA LEU A 138 4.51 -11.28 13.62
C LEU A 138 5.93 -11.70 13.95
#